data_9aff29c68a755a45b35ac9e0f45fa8d7
#
_entry.id   9aff29c68a755a45b35ac9e0f45fa8d7
#
_cell.length_a   1.000
_cell.length_b   1.000
_cell.length_c   1.000
_cell.angle_alpha   90.00
_cell.angle_beta   90.00
_cell.angle_gamma   90.00
#
_symmetry.space_group_name_H-M   'P 1'
#
loop_
_entity.id
_entity.type
_entity.pdbx_description
1 polymer ?
#
loop_
_entity_poly.entity_id
_entity_poly.type
_entity_poly.pdbx_seq_one_letter_code
_entity_poly.pdbx_strand_id
1 'polypeptide(L)'
;MTGSMLKRLFAAAALLLAATLLSPAQTGTWSGELDVQGTRLPIVFHLDEENPTVDSPAQGARGIPVEVIRTSSGGVTIKVPSIGATYEGLWMIKRIVGTFRQMGASLPLTLTPGEEKLNRPQTPKGPFPYAQEEVSFSNGDAVLRGTLTLPEGYTRNTPALVMVTGSGLQNRDEEFFEHKPFAVIADALARSGIATLRYDDRGFGESTGDIVNCTTEDLKNDALAGIRLLRERFDKVGVIGHSEGGTIALMLAAEAKADFVVSLAGMVVSGKETLLWQNRVALTATGVPAETVDVYCKALSEVFDACMAGEPLPSVGGYGLTAALAQNLAAVSAQLQTPYLKYFIALDVRPLLGRISCPVLAFNGTKDMQVEPWSNLGALRDGLPDNARKQVEAIEGVNHLFQHSRTGMVDEYREIEETIAPEVLDKMVRWLLCCE
;
A
#
# COMPACT_ATOMS: atom_id res chain seq x y z
N MET A 1 -16.51 -74.58 2.83
CA MET A 1 -15.42 -73.65 2.45
C MET A 1 -15.98 -72.35 1.86
N THR A 2 -17.01 -71.75 2.38
CA THR A 2 -17.67 -70.56 1.74
C THR A 2 -17.82 -69.37 2.66
N GLY A 3 -17.53 -69.44 3.96
CA GLY A 3 -17.69 -68.30 4.87
C GLY A 3 -16.44 -67.44 5.12
N SER A 4 -15.25 -67.99 4.84
CA SER A 4 -13.96 -67.27 5.09
C SER A 4 -13.55 -66.42 3.92
N MET A 5 -13.96 -66.75 2.70
CA MET A 5 -13.61 -66.01 1.47
C MET A 5 -14.46 -64.73 1.32
N LEU A 6 -15.73 -64.78 1.74
CA LEU A 6 -16.63 -63.62 1.72
C LEU A 6 -16.24 -62.53 2.73
N LYS A 7 -15.74 -62.93 3.93
CA LYS A 7 -15.24 -61.97 4.94
C LYS A 7 -13.93 -61.30 4.52
N ARG A 8 -13.09 -61.95 3.72
CA ARG A 8 -11.85 -61.35 3.18
C ARG A 8 -12.13 -60.38 2.02
N LEU A 9 -13.18 -60.64 1.23
CA LEU A 9 -13.59 -59.70 0.17
C LEU A 9 -14.26 -58.45 0.72
N PHE A 10 -15.02 -58.52 1.82
CA PHE A 10 -15.57 -57.33 2.47
C PHE A 10 -14.52 -56.52 3.20
N ALA A 11 -13.50 -57.14 3.80
CA ALA A 11 -12.38 -56.42 4.43
C ALA A 11 -11.49 -55.72 3.38
N ALA A 12 -11.27 -56.36 2.20
CA ALA A 12 -10.52 -55.72 1.10
C ALA A 12 -11.31 -54.60 0.43
N ALA A 13 -12.64 -54.71 0.29
CA ALA A 13 -13.48 -53.64 -0.21
C ALA A 13 -13.57 -52.45 0.76
N ALA A 14 -13.59 -52.68 2.06
CA ALA A 14 -13.56 -51.63 3.09
C ALA A 14 -12.20 -50.94 3.14
N LEU A 15 -11.08 -51.64 2.92
CA LEU A 15 -9.75 -51.01 2.82
C LEU A 15 -9.55 -50.24 1.51
N LEU A 16 -10.14 -50.74 0.40
CA LEU A 16 -10.14 -50.00 -0.88
C LEU A 16 -11.07 -48.75 -0.84
N LEU A 17 -12.20 -48.79 -0.11
CA LEU A 17 -13.04 -47.60 0.11
C LEU A 17 -12.40 -46.59 1.06
N ALA A 18 -11.57 -47.03 2.02
CA ALA A 18 -10.80 -46.14 2.87
C ALA A 18 -9.62 -45.45 2.15
N ALA A 19 -9.08 -46.12 1.09
CA ALA A 19 -8.00 -45.51 0.28
C ALA A 19 -8.51 -44.53 -0.78
N THR A 20 -9.82 -44.52 -1.10
CA THR A 20 -10.43 -43.56 -2.05
C THR A 20 -11.08 -42.36 -1.38
N LEU A 21 -10.97 -42.22 -0.04
CA LEU A 21 -11.35 -41.05 0.70
C LEU A 21 -10.16 -40.08 0.95
N LEU A 22 -9.05 -40.26 0.24
CA LEU A 22 -8.03 -39.22 0.10
C LEU A 22 -8.58 -38.17 -0.86
N SER A 23 -9.14 -37.20 -0.24
CA SER A 23 -9.93 -36.09 -0.64
C SER A 23 -9.34 -35.29 -1.84
N PRO A 24 -10.13 -34.91 -2.83
CA PRO A 24 -9.75 -33.87 -3.81
C PRO A 24 -9.62 -32.47 -3.20
N ALA A 25 -9.67 -32.33 -1.87
CA ALA A 25 -9.80 -31.06 -1.17
C ALA A 25 -8.47 -30.42 -0.73
N GLN A 26 -7.31 -30.91 -1.20
CA GLN A 26 -6.01 -30.35 -0.81
C GLN A 26 -5.42 -29.38 -1.84
N THR A 27 -6.15 -29.06 -2.88
CA THR A 27 -5.83 -28.09 -3.92
C THR A 27 -6.89 -26.99 -3.95
N GLY A 28 -6.72 -25.99 -4.84
CA GLY A 28 -7.64 -24.88 -5.01
C GLY A 28 -7.36 -23.70 -4.10
N THR A 29 -8.29 -22.77 -4.05
CA THR A 29 -8.14 -21.51 -3.34
C THR A 29 -8.59 -21.65 -1.88
N TRP A 30 -7.78 -21.13 -0.98
CA TRP A 30 -8.00 -21.13 0.47
C TRP A 30 -7.70 -19.75 1.04
N SER A 31 -8.64 -19.16 1.77
CA SER A 31 -8.48 -17.82 2.34
C SER A 31 -8.71 -17.77 3.85
N GLY A 32 -8.09 -16.81 4.48
CA GLY A 32 -8.25 -16.51 5.90
C GLY A 32 -7.74 -15.12 6.22
N GLU A 33 -7.81 -14.73 7.49
CA GLU A 33 -7.40 -13.40 7.94
C GLU A 33 -6.35 -13.49 9.03
N LEU A 34 -5.29 -12.71 8.88
CA LEU A 34 -4.30 -12.46 9.92
C LEU A 34 -4.73 -11.23 10.71
N ASP A 35 -4.79 -11.36 12.04
CA ASP A 35 -4.95 -10.19 12.91
C ASP A 35 -3.57 -9.64 13.26
N VAL A 36 -3.26 -8.47 12.69
CA VAL A 36 -2.03 -7.75 12.95
C VAL A 36 -2.37 -6.48 13.72
N GLN A 37 -2.24 -6.53 15.03
CA GLN A 37 -2.51 -5.40 15.93
C GLN A 37 -3.93 -4.80 15.79
N GLY A 38 -4.93 -5.65 15.57
CA GLY A 38 -6.31 -5.24 15.37
C GLY A 38 -6.71 -5.01 13.92
N THR A 39 -5.76 -4.96 12.99
CA THR A 39 -6.05 -4.91 11.56
C THR A 39 -6.14 -6.31 10.97
N ARG A 40 -7.26 -6.64 10.33
CA ARG A 40 -7.48 -7.93 9.68
C ARG A 40 -6.97 -7.89 8.25
N LEU A 41 -5.91 -8.63 7.98
CA LEU A 41 -5.29 -8.75 6.68
C LEU A 41 -5.71 -10.06 6.01
N PRO A 42 -6.50 -10.03 4.92
CA PRO A 42 -6.84 -11.22 4.17
C PRO A 42 -5.60 -11.80 3.49
N ILE A 43 -5.46 -13.13 3.58
CA ILE A 43 -4.44 -13.92 2.90
C ILE A 43 -5.15 -15.00 2.09
N VAL A 44 -4.78 -15.13 0.82
CA VAL A 44 -5.37 -16.09 -0.10
C VAL A 44 -4.27 -17.01 -0.66
N PHE A 45 -4.37 -18.30 -0.40
CA PHE A 45 -3.46 -19.30 -0.97
C PHE A 45 -4.16 -20.00 -2.14
N HIS A 46 -3.51 -20.00 -3.30
CA HIS A 46 -3.87 -20.80 -4.46
C HIS A 46 -2.97 -22.05 -4.47
N LEU A 47 -3.51 -23.16 -3.96
CA LEU A 47 -2.74 -24.39 -3.72
C LEU A 47 -2.80 -25.36 -4.89
N ASP A 48 -2.62 -24.86 -6.12
CA ASP A 48 -2.55 -25.67 -7.32
C ASP A 48 -1.27 -26.53 -7.36
N GLU A 49 -1.30 -27.65 -8.07
CA GLU A 49 -0.20 -28.62 -8.02
C GLU A 49 1.07 -28.13 -8.72
N GLU A 50 0.93 -27.32 -9.79
CA GLU A 50 2.07 -26.90 -10.62
C GLU A 50 2.70 -25.58 -10.17
N ASN A 51 1.88 -24.57 -9.84
CA ASN A 51 2.36 -23.22 -9.54
C ASN A 51 1.57 -22.63 -8.36
N PRO A 52 1.78 -23.11 -7.13
CA PRO A 52 1.07 -22.58 -5.98
C PRO A 52 1.55 -21.14 -5.65
N THR A 53 0.58 -20.30 -5.31
CA THR A 53 0.85 -18.89 -4.99
C THR A 53 0.09 -18.43 -3.75
N VAL A 54 0.49 -17.27 -3.22
CA VAL A 54 -0.25 -16.54 -2.19
C VAL A 54 -0.49 -15.11 -2.63
N ASP A 55 -1.68 -14.61 -2.31
CA ASP A 55 -2.06 -13.22 -2.47
C ASP A 55 -2.23 -12.55 -1.09
N SER A 56 -1.89 -11.29 -1.01
CA SER A 56 -2.23 -10.39 0.08
C SER A 56 -3.07 -9.22 -0.48
N PRO A 57 -4.41 -9.40 -0.60
CA PRO A 57 -5.27 -8.39 -1.23
C PRO A 57 -5.26 -7.05 -0.52
N ALA A 58 -5.03 -7.04 0.79
CA ALA A 58 -4.88 -5.80 1.57
C ALA A 58 -3.66 -4.98 1.16
N GLN A 59 -2.67 -5.59 0.54
CA GLN A 59 -1.40 -4.97 0.15
C GLN A 59 -1.22 -4.94 -1.38
N GLY A 60 -2.27 -5.27 -2.15
CA GLY A 60 -2.20 -5.35 -3.61
C GLY A 60 -1.21 -6.38 -4.16
N ALA A 61 -0.62 -7.22 -3.30
CA ALA A 61 0.34 -8.23 -3.70
C ALA A 61 -0.37 -9.50 -4.16
N ARG A 62 -0.05 -9.98 -5.36
CA ARG A 62 -0.69 -11.16 -5.97
C ARG A 62 0.32 -12.08 -6.63
N GLY A 63 -0.03 -13.37 -6.70
CA GLY A 63 0.75 -14.36 -7.42
C GLY A 63 2.13 -14.62 -6.84
N ILE A 64 2.36 -14.35 -5.56
CA ILE A 64 3.64 -14.59 -4.89
C ILE A 64 3.89 -16.09 -4.84
N PRO A 65 4.98 -16.63 -5.44
CA PRO A 65 5.26 -18.05 -5.45
C PRO A 65 5.45 -18.63 -4.05
N VAL A 66 4.89 -19.81 -3.80
CA VAL A 66 5.04 -20.54 -2.54
C VAL A 66 5.50 -21.98 -2.74
N GLU A 67 6.14 -22.54 -1.71
CA GLU A 67 6.48 -23.95 -1.62
C GLU A 67 5.50 -24.67 -0.71
N VAL A 68 4.82 -25.69 -1.19
CA VAL A 68 3.82 -26.45 -0.41
C VAL A 68 4.33 -27.83 -0.09
N ILE A 69 4.46 -28.15 1.19
CA ILE A 69 4.86 -29.47 1.70
C ILE A 69 3.66 -30.07 2.44
N ARG A 70 3.21 -31.24 1.98
CA ARG A 70 2.09 -31.98 2.58
C ARG A 70 2.58 -33.24 3.27
N THR A 71 2.02 -33.55 4.45
CA THR A 71 2.36 -34.76 5.16
C THR A 71 1.22 -35.77 5.10
N SER A 72 1.54 -37.07 5.18
CA SER A 72 0.55 -38.14 5.22
C SER A 72 -0.37 -38.09 6.47
N SER A 73 0.02 -37.36 7.50
CA SER A 73 -0.77 -37.15 8.73
C SER A 73 -1.74 -35.96 8.62
N GLY A 74 -1.88 -35.34 7.43
CA GLY A 74 -2.77 -34.20 7.24
C GLY A 74 -2.16 -32.85 7.59
N GLY A 75 -0.85 -32.76 7.77
CA GLY A 75 -0.14 -31.51 7.95
C GLY A 75 0.14 -30.83 6.61
N VAL A 76 0.16 -29.51 6.60
CA VAL A 76 0.63 -28.68 5.49
C VAL A 76 1.60 -27.62 6.00
N THR A 77 2.72 -27.46 5.30
CA THR A 77 3.64 -26.34 5.48
C THR A 77 3.71 -25.57 4.16
N ILE A 78 3.42 -24.28 4.21
CA ILE A 78 3.51 -23.38 3.06
C ILE A 78 4.59 -22.36 3.37
N LYS A 79 5.65 -22.33 2.56
CA LYS A 79 6.74 -21.33 2.67
C LYS A 79 6.58 -20.27 1.60
N VAL A 80 6.81 -19.03 1.98
CA VAL A 80 6.82 -17.86 1.09
C VAL A 80 8.23 -17.26 1.11
N PRO A 81 9.16 -17.78 0.26
CA PRO A 81 10.59 -17.43 0.37
C PRO A 81 10.88 -15.94 0.19
N SER A 82 10.17 -15.29 -0.73
CA SER A 82 10.38 -13.87 -1.07
C SER A 82 10.17 -12.90 0.11
N ILE A 83 9.34 -13.29 1.09
CA ILE A 83 9.03 -12.47 2.27
C ILE A 83 9.45 -13.14 3.58
N GLY A 84 10.15 -14.28 3.52
CA GLY A 84 10.60 -15.03 4.69
C GLY A 84 9.48 -15.53 5.60
N ALA A 85 8.28 -15.79 5.04
CA ALA A 85 7.12 -16.24 5.81
C ALA A 85 6.91 -17.75 5.69
N THR A 86 6.24 -18.33 6.70
CA THR A 86 5.87 -19.74 6.72
C THR A 86 4.52 -19.92 7.40
N TYR A 87 3.62 -20.68 6.78
CA TYR A 87 2.39 -21.15 7.40
C TYR A 87 2.49 -22.65 7.69
N GLU A 88 2.17 -23.06 8.91
CA GLU A 88 2.10 -24.46 9.32
C GLU A 88 0.69 -24.78 9.84
N GLY A 89 0.00 -25.70 9.21
CA GLY A 89 -1.39 -26.02 9.54
C GLY A 89 -1.73 -27.49 9.42
N LEU A 90 -2.91 -27.82 9.94
CA LEU A 90 -3.52 -29.13 9.85
C LEU A 90 -4.80 -29.06 9.02
N TRP A 91 -4.92 -29.95 8.04
CA TRP A 91 -6.13 -30.10 7.24
C TRP A 91 -7.25 -30.67 8.08
N MET A 92 -8.39 -29.99 8.07
CA MET A 92 -9.66 -30.44 8.61
C MET A 92 -10.69 -30.53 7.49
N ILE A 93 -11.88 -31.07 7.74
CA ILE A 93 -12.88 -31.36 6.69
C ILE A 93 -13.21 -30.13 5.82
N LYS A 94 -13.26 -28.92 6.41
CA LYS A 94 -13.62 -27.68 5.68
C LYS A 94 -12.72 -26.49 6.04
N ARG A 95 -11.56 -26.72 6.60
CA ARG A 95 -10.64 -25.66 7.01
C ARG A 95 -9.23 -26.19 7.20
N ILE A 96 -8.26 -25.30 7.13
CA ILE A 96 -6.89 -25.58 7.57
C ILE A 96 -6.64 -24.66 8.78
N VAL A 97 -6.28 -25.27 9.92
CA VAL A 97 -6.03 -24.50 11.15
C VAL A 97 -4.54 -24.52 11.43
N GLY A 98 -3.94 -23.35 11.56
CA GLY A 98 -2.49 -23.27 11.70
C GLY A 98 -1.98 -21.94 12.24
N THR A 99 -0.69 -21.75 12.04
CA THR A 99 0.05 -20.55 12.48
C THR A 99 0.87 -20.00 11.32
N PHE A 100 0.71 -18.74 11.05
CA PHE A 100 1.54 -17.96 10.12
C PHE A 100 2.68 -17.31 10.90
N ARG A 101 3.92 -17.45 10.39
CA ARG A 101 5.13 -16.89 11.00
C ARG A 101 5.86 -16.01 10.01
N GLN A 102 6.20 -14.80 10.44
CA GLN A 102 7.00 -13.86 9.66
C GLN A 102 7.75 -12.92 10.61
N MET A 103 9.03 -12.63 10.33
CA MET A 103 9.85 -11.66 11.07
C MET A 103 9.81 -11.83 12.60
N GLY A 104 9.73 -13.07 13.08
CA GLY A 104 9.64 -13.41 14.52
C GLY A 104 8.22 -13.35 15.10
N ALA A 105 7.24 -12.81 14.40
CA ALA A 105 5.84 -12.89 14.78
C ALA A 105 5.25 -14.26 14.48
N SER A 106 4.29 -14.69 15.32
CA SER A 106 3.52 -15.94 15.17
C SER A 106 2.05 -15.62 15.36
N LEU A 107 1.28 -15.71 14.28
CA LEU A 107 -0.12 -15.32 14.23
C LEU A 107 -0.99 -16.55 13.91
N PRO A 108 -2.08 -16.81 14.68
CA PRO A 108 -3.03 -17.86 14.33
C PRO A 108 -3.69 -17.52 13.00
N LEU A 109 -3.83 -18.53 12.11
CA LEU A 109 -4.51 -18.37 10.82
C LEU A 109 -5.34 -19.61 10.54
N THR A 110 -6.63 -19.41 10.34
CA THR A 110 -7.54 -20.46 9.87
C THR A 110 -7.93 -20.14 8.45
N LEU A 111 -7.69 -21.10 7.54
CA LEU A 111 -8.06 -20.99 6.13
C LEU A 111 -9.35 -21.75 5.88
N THR A 112 -10.23 -21.18 5.08
CA THR A 112 -11.47 -21.78 4.54
C THR A 112 -11.42 -21.85 3.04
N PRO A 113 -12.14 -22.80 2.38
CA PRO A 113 -12.17 -22.89 0.92
C PRO A 113 -12.80 -21.66 0.29
N GLY A 114 -12.20 -21.21 -0.82
CA GLY A 114 -12.66 -20.06 -1.60
C GLY A 114 -11.95 -18.75 -1.24
N GLU A 115 -12.33 -17.72 -1.93
CA GLU A 115 -11.90 -16.34 -1.72
C GLU A 115 -13.14 -15.46 -1.62
N GLU A 116 -13.20 -14.63 -0.60
CA GLU A 116 -14.20 -13.58 -0.51
C GLU A 116 -13.74 -12.40 -1.37
N LYS A 117 -14.50 -12.06 -2.40
CA LYS A 117 -14.25 -10.89 -3.22
C LYS A 117 -14.99 -9.69 -2.67
N LEU A 118 -14.25 -8.60 -2.48
CA LEU A 118 -14.82 -7.36 -2.01
C LEU A 118 -15.53 -6.63 -3.17
N ASN A 119 -16.64 -5.92 -2.86
CA ASN A 119 -17.35 -5.14 -3.85
C ASN A 119 -16.63 -3.79 -4.06
N ARG A 120 -16.10 -3.57 -5.28
CA ARG A 120 -15.41 -2.33 -5.66
C ARG A 120 -16.01 -1.79 -6.95
N PRO A 121 -17.19 -1.15 -6.88
CA PRO A 121 -17.98 -0.79 -8.06
C PRO A 121 -17.28 0.24 -8.95
N GLN A 122 -16.39 1.06 -8.42
CA GLN A 122 -15.66 2.07 -9.19
C GLN A 122 -14.45 1.51 -9.96
N THR A 123 -14.02 0.27 -9.68
CA THR A 123 -12.91 -0.34 -10.44
C THR A 123 -13.26 -0.37 -11.94
N PRO A 124 -12.47 0.29 -12.80
CA PRO A 124 -12.78 0.40 -14.22
C PRO A 124 -12.82 -0.98 -14.91
N LYS A 125 -13.82 -1.17 -15.76
CA LYS A 125 -14.00 -2.41 -16.54
C LYS A 125 -14.14 -2.07 -18.02
N GLY A 126 -13.40 -2.80 -18.85
CA GLY A 126 -13.48 -2.63 -20.31
C GLY A 126 -14.85 -3.03 -20.90
N PRO A 127 -15.09 -2.68 -22.17
CA PRO A 127 -14.16 -1.98 -23.06
C PRO A 127 -14.00 -0.50 -22.70
N PHE A 128 -12.78 0.03 -22.85
CA PHE A 128 -12.44 1.42 -22.53
C PHE A 128 -12.57 2.32 -23.75
N PRO A 129 -12.98 3.60 -23.63
CA PRO A 129 -12.99 4.58 -24.71
C PRO A 129 -11.60 5.22 -24.92
N TYR A 130 -10.56 4.71 -24.31
CA TYR A 130 -9.19 5.19 -24.33
C TYR A 130 -8.23 4.02 -24.51
N ALA A 131 -7.00 4.27 -24.95
CA ALA A 131 -5.97 3.26 -25.09
C ALA A 131 -5.15 3.08 -23.79
N GLN A 132 -4.65 1.87 -23.60
CA GLN A 132 -3.67 1.55 -22.56
C GLN A 132 -2.46 0.88 -23.23
N GLU A 133 -1.28 1.37 -22.91
CA GLU A 133 -0.01 0.86 -23.41
C GLU A 133 0.86 0.42 -22.24
N GLU A 134 1.35 -0.80 -22.26
CA GLU A 134 2.38 -1.24 -21.32
C GLU A 134 3.72 -0.60 -21.70
N VAL A 135 4.34 0.05 -20.73
CA VAL A 135 5.59 0.78 -20.92
C VAL A 135 6.65 0.35 -19.92
N SER A 136 7.91 0.61 -20.29
CA SER A 136 9.05 0.37 -19.40
C SER A 136 10.01 1.54 -19.49
N PHE A 137 10.54 1.97 -18.34
CA PHE A 137 11.54 3.02 -18.25
C PHE A 137 12.52 2.71 -17.11
N SER A 138 13.67 3.39 -17.09
CA SER A 138 14.73 3.04 -16.14
C SER A 138 15.21 4.24 -15.34
N ASN A 139 15.58 3.98 -14.09
CA ASN A 139 16.30 4.89 -13.22
C ASN A 139 17.45 4.13 -12.53
N GLY A 140 18.68 4.35 -12.99
CA GLY A 140 19.84 3.59 -12.51
C GLY A 140 19.68 2.09 -12.76
N ASP A 141 19.67 1.30 -11.71
CA ASP A 141 19.48 -0.16 -11.73
C ASP A 141 18.02 -0.59 -11.78
N ALA A 142 17.10 0.32 -11.46
CA ALA A 142 15.68 0.03 -11.49
C ALA A 142 15.13 0.05 -12.92
N VAL A 143 14.38 -0.98 -13.27
CA VAL A 143 13.56 -1.04 -14.49
C VAL A 143 12.11 -1.05 -14.06
N LEU A 144 11.41 0.04 -14.34
CA LEU A 144 10.05 0.28 -13.91
C LEU A 144 9.08 -0.13 -15.01
N ARG A 145 8.04 -0.85 -14.64
CA ARG A 145 6.95 -1.30 -15.52
C ARG A 145 5.69 -0.55 -15.17
N GLY A 146 4.98 -0.10 -16.20
CA GLY A 146 3.78 0.69 -15.98
C GLY A 146 2.81 0.66 -17.15
N THR A 147 1.65 1.25 -16.92
CA THR A 147 0.58 1.42 -17.91
C THR A 147 0.41 2.89 -18.22
N LEU A 148 0.63 3.27 -19.47
CA LEU A 148 0.33 4.58 -20.01
C LEU A 148 -1.11 4.57 -20.53
N THR A 149 -1.98 5.36 -19.89
CA THR A 149 -3.38 5.52 -20.30
C THR A 149 -3.50 6.77 -21.17
N LEU A 150 -4.04 6.61 -22.37
CA LEU A 150 -4.06 7.63 -23.43
C LEU A 150 -5.51 7.96 -23.80
N PRO A 151 -5.99 9.19 -23.60
CA PRO A 151 -7.33 9.59 -23.99
C PRO A 151 -7.50 9.49 -25.51
N GLU A 152 -8.71 9.37 -25.98
CA GLU A 152 -9.03 9.38 -27.42
C GLU A 152 -8.59 10.69 -28.06
N GLY A 153 -7.91 10.59 -29.20
CA GLY A 153 -7.46 11.76 -29.94
C GLY A 153 -6.36 12.58 -29.27
N TYR A 154 -5.60 12.01 -28.33
CA TYR A 154 -4.50 12.71 -27.67
C TYR A 154 -3.48 13.29 -28.67
N THR A 155 -2.84 14.39 -28.27
CA THR A 155 -1.81 15.09 -29.03
C THR A 155 -0.65 15.47 -28.11
N ARG A 156 0.41 16.08 -28.65
CA ARG A 156 1.49 16.63 -27.80
C ARG A 156 1.02 17.66 -26.78
N ASN A 157 -0.06 18.38 -27.07
CA ASN A 157 -0.63 19.39 -26.16
C ASN A 157 -1.52 18.77 -25.07
N THR A 158 -1.85 17.48 -25.16
CA THR A 158 -2.62 16.77 -24.13
C THR A 158 -1.85 16.79 -22.80
N PRO A 159 -2.44 17.26 -21.70
CA PRO A 159 -1.79 17.18 -20.39
C PRO A 159 -1.56 15.73 -19.99
N ALA A 160 -0.38 15.45 -19.42
CA ALA A 160 -0.03 14.12 -18.96
C ALA A 160 0.48 14.16 -17.51
N LEU A 161 0.22 13.13 -16.73
CA LEU A 161 0.67 13.02 -15.35
C LEU A 161 1.36 11.68 -15.08
N VAL A 162 2.46 11.74 -14.33
CA VAL A 162 2.99 10.57 -13.63
C VAL A 162 2.25 10.44 -12.31
N MET A 163 1.82 9.22 -11.97
CA MET A 163 1.13 8.92 -10.72
C MET A 163 2.12 8.22 -9.77
N VAL A 164 2.25 8.74 -8.53
CA VAL A 164 3.24 8.31 -7.54
C VAL A 164 2.51 7.82 -6.29
N THR A 165 2.72 6.58 -5.93
CA THR A 165 2.09 5.88 -4.81
C THR A 165 2.54 6.40 -3.45
N GLY A 166 1.81 6.05 -2.41
CA GLY A 166 2.16 6.32 -1.02
C GLY A 166 3.28 5.43 -0.48
N SER A 167 3.54 5.51 0.83
CA SER A 167 4.60 4.78 1.52
C SER A 167 4.43 3.27 1.44
N GLY A 168 5.54 2.57 1.31
CA GLY A 168 5.61 1.14 1.09
C GLY A 168 5.68 0.82 -0.40
N LEU A 169 6.02 -0.44 -0.71
CA LEU A 169 6.10 -0.88 -2.11
C LEU A 169 4.71 -1.28 -2.59
N GLN A 170 4.25 -0.66 -3.67
CA GLN A 170 2.91 -0.80 -4.19
C GLN A 170 2.89 -1.10 -5.68
N ASN A 171 1.80 -1.70 -6.15
CA ASN A 171 1.56 -1.84 -7.58
C ASN A 171 1.06 -0.51 -8.17
N ARG A 172 1.07 -0.43 -9.50
CA ARG A 172 0.68 0.75 -10.28
C ARG A 172 -0.74 1.28 -10.01
N ASP A 173 -1.60 0.48 -9.40
CA ASP A 173 -2.98 0.84 -9.07
C ASP A 173 -3.12 1.38 -7.63
N GLU A 174 -2.01 1.35 -6.84
CA GLU A 174 -2.04 1.64 -5.39
C GLU A 174 -3.09 0.78 -4.68
N GLU A 175 -3.08 -0.52 -4.98
CA GLU A 175 -4.13 -1.44 -4.57
C GLU A 175 -4.07 -1.72 -3.06
N PHE A 176 -5.18 -1.44 -2.38
CA PHE A 176 -5.34 -1.68 -0.95
C PHE A 176 -6.76 -2.21 -0.66
N PHE A 177 -6.91 -3.39 -0.07
CA PHE A 177 -8.20 -4.09 0.09
C PHE A 177 -9.01 -4.16 -1.21
N GLU A 178 -8.39 -4.49 -2.32
CA GLU A 178 -8.97 -4.53 -3.67
C GLU A 178 -9.47 -3.16 -4.21
N HIS A 179 -9.35 -2.09 -3.45
CA HIS A 179 -9.47 -0.76 -4.03
C HIS A 179 -8.29 -0.49 -4.95
N LYS A 180 -8.56 0.18 -6.06
CA LYS A 180 -7.57 0.56 -7.06
C LYS A 180 -7.65 2.07 -7.34
N PRO A 181 -7.28 2.90 -6.36
CA PRO A 181 -7.49 4.35 -6.47
C PRO A 181 -6.84 4.93 -7.71
N PHE A 182 -5.63 4.53 -8.05
CA PHE A 182 -4.95 5.05 -9.24
C PHE A 182 -5.58 4.59 -10.56
N ALA A 183 -6.16 3.38 -10.60
CA ALA A 183 -6.92 2.96 -11.78
C ALA A 183 -8.20 3.80 -11.93
N VAL A 184 -8.91 4.09 -10.83
CA VAL A 184 -10.12 4.93 -10.83
C VAL A 184 -9.81 6.36 -11.26
N ILE A 185 -8.74 6.96 -10.73
CA ILE A 185 -8.29 8.31 -11.11
C ILE A 185 -7.88 8.33 -12.59
N ALA A 186 -7.10 7.34 -13.05
CA ALA A 186 -6.66 7.28 -14.44
C ALA A 186 -7.82 7.14 -15.43
N ASP A 187 -8.86 6.35 -15.10
CA ASP A 187 -10.08 6.25 -15.91
C ASP A 187 -10.81 7.59 -16.00
N ALA A 188 -11.03 8.27 -14.85
CA ALA A 188 -11.67 9.56 -14.81
C ALA A 188 -10.92 10.63 -15.62
N LEU A 189 -9.59 10.65 -15.51
CA LEU A 189 -8.72 11.58 -16.23
C LEU A 189 -8.69 11.29 -17.75
N ALA A 190 -8.58 10.02 -18.14
CA ALA A 190 -8.58 9.64 -19.55
C ALA A 190 -9.89 9.97 -20.26
N ARG A 191 -11.03 9.75 -19.60
CA ARG A 191 -12.36 10.17 -20.09
C ARG A 191 -12.49 11.69 -20.22
N SER A 192 -11.66 12.44 -19.50
CA SER A 192 -11.61 13.91 -19.52
C SER A 192 -10.51 14.49 -20.40
N GLY A 193 -9.83 13.64 -21.20
CA GLY A 193 -8.81 14.12 -22.15
C GLY A 193 -7.42 14.28 -21.55
N ILE A 194 -7.11 13.65 -20.42
CA ILE A 194 -5.82 13.75 -19.72
C ILE A 194 -5.13 12.39 -19.71
N ALA A 195 -3.86 12.34 -20.09
CA ALA A 195 -3.06 11.11 -20.09
C ALA A 195 -2.43 10.85 -18.72
N THR A 196 -2.25 9.57 -18.38
CA THR A 196 -1.61 9.18 -17.10
C THR A 196 -0.65 8.03 -17.26
N LEU A 197 0.47 8.08 -16.54
CA LEU A 197 1.40 6.98 -16.38
C LEU A 197 1.32 6.48 -14.93
N ARG A 198 0.88 5.23 -14.76
CA ARG A 198 0.93 4.48 -13.49
C ARG A 198 2.03 3.44 -13.61
N TYR A 199 2.82 3.22 -12.58
CA TYR A 199 3.89 2.23 -12.61
C TYR A 199 4.00 1.48 -11.28
N ASP A 200 4.47 0.23 -11.34
CA ASP A 200 4.79 -0.53 -10.14
C ASP A 200 6.07 0.04 -9.51
N ASP A 201 6.08 0.21 -8.21
CA ASP A 201 7.26 0.71 -7.50
C ASP A 201 8.47 -0.19 -7.75
N ARG A 202 9.69 0.37 -7.61
CA ARG A 202 10.92 -0.42 -7.74
C ARG A 202 10.88 -1.66 -6.85
N GLY A 203 11.24 -2.82 -7.42
CA GLY A 203 11.27 -4.10 -6.72
C GLY A 203 9.90 -4.66 -6.37
N PHE A 204 8.81 -4.11 -6.88
CA PHE A 204 7.44 -4.60 -6.69
C PHE A 204 6.76 -4.92 -8.03
N GLY A 205 5.79 -5.85 -8.02
CA GLY A 205 5.05 -6.24 -9.21
C GLY A 205 5.97 -6.70 -10.33
N GLU A 206 5.91 -6.02 -11.48
CA GLU A 206 6.77 -6.29 -12.64
C GLU A 206 8.05 -5.43 -12.69
N SER A 207 8.22 -4.52 -11.72
CA SER A 207 9.38 -3.64 -11.64
C SER A 207 10.54 -4.29 -10.90
N THR A 208 11.76 -3.93 -11.25
CA THR A 208 13.00 -4.36 -10.59
C THR A 208 13.70 -3.18 -9.91
N GLY A 209 14.72 -3.44 -9.12
CA GLY A 209 15.56 -2.43 -8.47
C GLY A 209 15.88 -2.77 -7.02
N ASP A 210 16.88 -2.08 -6.46
CA ASP A 210 17.26 -2.24 -5.06
C ASP A 210 16.20 -1.58 -4.15
N ILE A 211 15.65 -2.37 -3.23
CA ILE A 211 14.71 -1.92 -2.21
C ILE A 211 15.34 -1.83 -0.81
N VAL A 212 16.49 -2.43 -0.63
CA VAL A 212 17.17 -2.48 0.69
C VAL A 212 17.78 -1.14 1.05
N ASN A 213 18.37 -0.47 0.06
CA ASN A 213 18.99 0.84 0.21
C ASN A 213 18.11 1.97 -0.34
N CYS A 214 16.89 1.67 -0.79
CA CYS A 214 15.95 2.63 -1.33
C CYS A 214 15.53 3.67 -0.28
N THR A 215 15.36 4.90 -0.71
CA THR A 215 14.86 6.03 0.07
C THR A 215 13.77 6.77 -0.70
N THR A 216 13.05 7.69 -0.07
CA THR A 216 12.10 8.58 -0.76
C THR A 216 12.76 9.37 -1.91
N GLU A 217 14.07 9.67 -1.79
CA GLU A 217 14.84 10.32 -2.87
C GLU A 217 14.95 9.43 -4.11
N ASP A 218 15.12 8.12 -3.92
CA ASP A 218 15.17 7.17 -5.04
C ASP A 218 13.80 7.04 -5.70
N LEU A 219 12.71 6.99 -4.90
CA LEU A 219 11.33 6.99 -5.41
C LEU A 219 11.00 8.28 -6.17
N LYS A 220 11.49 9.44 -5.69
CA LYS A 220 11.40 10.71 -6.44
C LYS A 220 12.11 10.64 -7.79
N ASN A 221 13.29 10.03 -7.83
CA ASN A 221 14.05 9.87 -9.07
C ASN A 221 13.40 8.88 -10.03
N ASP A 222 12.66 7.87 -9.53
CA ASP A 222 11.82 6.99 -10.35
C ASP A 222 10.68 7.77 -11.01
N ALA A 223 9.96 8.59 -10.24
CA ALA A 223 8.93 9.47 -10.77
C ALA A 223 9.49 10.46 -11.81
N LEU A 224 10.69 11.00 -11.58
CA LEU A 224 11.39 11.85 -12.53
C LEU A 224 11.72 11.12 -13.84
N ALA A 225 12.08 9.83 -13.79
CA ALA A 225 12.27 9.02 -14.99
C ALA A 225 10.95 8.85 -15.76
N GLY A 226 9.84 8.64 -15.07
CA GLY A 226 8.49 8.64 -15.64
C GLY A 226 8.13 9.98 -16.32
N ILE A 227 8.47 11.11 -15.70
CA ILE A 227 8.31 12.44 -16.32
C ILE A 227 9.09 12.52 -17.63
N ARG A 228 10.35 12.05 -17.66
CA ARG A 228 11.18 12.05 -18.88
C ARG A 228 10.55 11.23 -19.98
N LEU A 229 10.03 10.05 -19.68
CA LEU A 229 9.29 9.22 -20.64
C LEU A 229 8.08 9.97 -21.22
N LEU A 230 7.27 10.60 -20.38
CA LEU A 230 6.09 11.33 -20.84
C LEU A 230 6.47 12.54 -21.71
N ARG A 231 7.57 13.25 -21.41
CA ARG A 231 8.05 14.40 -22.20
C ARG A 231 8.48 14.04 -23.62
N GLU A 232 8.70 12.77 -23.93
CA GLU A 232 8.91 12.34 -25.32
C GLU A 232 7.65 12.52 -26.18
N ARG A 233 6.46 12.47 -25.55
CA ARG A 233 5.15 12.48 -26.23
C ARG A 233 4.30 13.72 -25.91
N PHE A 234 4.53 14.38 -24.77
CA PHE A 234 3.67 15.45 -24.25
C PHE A 234 4.49 16.69 -23.86
N ASP A 235 3.97 17.87 -24.20
CA ASP A 235 4.62 19.14 -23.91
C ASP A 235 4.38 19.62 -22.46
N LYS A 236 3.25 19.23 -21.85
CA LYS A 236 2.91 19.53 -20.45
C LYS A 236 2.85 18.25 -19.63
N VAL A 237 3.74 18.11 -18.67
CA VAL A 237 3.83 16.92 -17.80
C VAL A 237 3.80 17.33 -16.35
N GLY A 238 2.77 16.86 -15.65
CA GLY A 238 2.59 17.03 -14.21
C GLY A 238 2.86 15.75 -13.42
N VAL A 239 2.66 15.87 -12.12
CA VAL A 239 2.72 14.74 -11.17
C VAL A 239 1.48 14.77 -10.31
N ILE A 240 0.86 13.62 -10.13
CA ILE A 240 -0.12 13.38 -9.09
C ILE A 240 0.46 12.35 -8.12
N GLY A 241 0.44 12.61 -6.84
CA GLY A 241 0.92 11.69 -5.83
C GLY A 241 0.00 11.61 -4.63
N HIS A 242 -0.08 10.42 -4.03
CA HIS A 242 -0.83 10.17 -2.82
C HIS A 242 0.11 9.94 -1.64
N SER A 243 -0.20 10.50 -0.47
CA SER A 243 0.57 10.33 0.76
C SER A 243 2.06 10.72 0.54
N GLU A 244 3.02 9.81 0.73
CA GLU A 244 4.43 10.05 0.39
C GLU A 244 4.63 10.46 -1.08
N GLY A 245 3.85 9.90 -2.00
CA GLY A 245 3.85 10.33 -3.40
C GLY A 245 3.42 11.79 -3.58
N GLY A 246 2.49 12.28 -2.75
CA GLY A 246 2.11 13.69 -2.70
C GLY A 246 3.26 14.58 -2.24
N THR A 247 4.07 14.11 -1.30
CA THR A 247 5.32 14.77 -0.86
C THR A 247 6.34 14.78 -1.99
N ILE A 248 6.52 13.66 -2.70
CA ILE A 248 7.41 13.55 -3.87
C ILE A 248 6.98 14.52 -4.97
N ALA A 249 5.67 14.67 -5.23
CA ALA A 249 5.15 15.64 -6.19
C ALA A 249 5.58 17.09 -5.84
N LEU A 250 5.50 17.46 -4.57
CA LEU A 250 5.96 18.78 -4.09
C LEU A 250 7.48 18.94 -4.22
N MET A 251 8.26 17.89 -3.95
CA MET A 251 9.72 17.93 -4.14
C MET A 251 10.07 18.16 -5.61
N LEU A 252 9.44 17.44 -6.54
CA LEU A 252 9.64 17.61 -7.98
C LEU A 252 9.20 18.99 -8.48
N ALA A 253 8.11 19.55 -7.92
CA ALA A 253 7.68 20.91 -8.20
C ALA A 253 8.72 21.96 -7.74
N ALA A 254 9.29 21.80 -6.55
CA ALA A 254 10.32 22.68 -6.00
C ALA A 254 11.63 22.63 -6.80
N GLU A 255 11.89 21.53 -7.50
CA GLU A 255 13.01 21.34 -8.44
C GLU A 255 12.68 21.78 -9.87
N ALA A 256 11.49 22.34 -10.11
CA ALA A 256 10.99 22.73 -11.44
C ALA A 256 11.03 21.58 -12.46
N LYS A 257 10.71 20.36 -12.03
CA LYS A 257 10.67 19.16 -12.88
C LYS A 257 9.26 18.86 -13.41
N ALA A 258 8.22 19.38 -12.75
CA ALA A 258 6.83 19.23 -13.15
C ALA A 258 6.22 20.57 -13.55
N ASP A 259 5.34 20.57 -14.55
CA ASP A 259 4.66 21.77 -15.03
C ASP A 259 3.43 22.13 -14.17
N PHE A 260 2.90 21.16 -13.43
CA PHE A 260 1.83 21.28 -12.43
C PHE A 260 1.84 20.04 -11.53
N VAL A 261 1.30 20.16 -10.32
CA VAL A 261 1.24 19.04 -9.38
C VAL A 261 -0.10 18.93 -8.66
N VAL A 262 -0.49 17.68 -8.37
CA VAL A 262 -1.61 17.33 -7.51
C VAL A 262 -1.07 16.52 -6.34
N SER A 263 -1.20 17.04 -5.12
CA SER A 263 -0.82 16.38 -3.89
C SER A 263 -2.07 15.92 -3.15
N LEU A 264 -2.29 14.61 -3.12
CA LEU A 264 -3.39 13.96 -2.43
C LEU A 264 -2.90 13.46 -1.07
N ALA A 265 -3.35 14.07 0.03
CA ALA A 265 -2.93 13.74 1.39
C ALA A 265 -1.40 13.72 1.57
N GLY A 266 -0.68 14.57 0.84
CA GLY A 266 0.78 14.64 0.89
C GLY A 266 1.28 15.13 2.24
N MET A 267 2.31 14.48 2.76
CA MET A 267 3.00 14.88 3.97
C MET A 267 3.84 16.13 3.70
N VAL A 268 3.58 17.20 4.44
CA VAL A 268 4.26 18.51 4.30
C VAL A 268 5.09 18.85 5.55
N VAL A 269 4.55 18.53 6.73
CA VAL A 269 5.34 18.53 7.96
C VAL A 269 6.36 17.40 7.94
N SER A 270 7.34 17.41 8.84
CA SER A 270 8.40 16.41 8.82
C SER A 270 7.86 14.98 8.99
N GLY A 271 8.59 13.99 8.44
CA GLY A 271 8.28 12.59 8.65
C GLY A 271 8.26 12.20 10.12
N LYS A 272 9.14 12.80 10.95
CA LYS A 272 9.09 12.66 12.41
C LYS A 272 7.75 13.11 12.98
N GLU A 273 7.27 14.31 12.64
CA GLU A 273 5.99 14.84 13.12
C GLU A 273 4.83 13.96 12.68
N THR A 274 4.85 13.51 11.43
CA THR A 274 3.83 12.61 10.86
C THR A 274 3.78 11.28 11.62
N LEU A 275 4.92 10.62 11.85
CA LEU A 275 4.95 9.33 12.55
C LEU A 275 4.57 9.46 14.02
N LEU A 276 4.94 10.56 14.69
CA LEU A 276 4.51 10.83 16.06
C LEU A 276 2.98 10.98 16.14
N TRP A 277 2.40 11.71 15.19
CA TRP A 277 0.95 11.87 15.12
C TRP A 277 0.23 10.54 14.84
N GLN A 278 0.69 9.75 13.88
CA GLN A 278 0.13 8.43 13.57
C GLN A 278 0.15 7.50 14.78
N ASN A 279 1.27 7.43 15.49
CA ASN A 279 1.37 6.61 16.71
C ASN A 279 0.41 7.09 17.81
N ARG A 280 0.30 8.40 18.00
CA ARG A 280 -0.66 8.99 18.94
C ARG A 280 -2.10 8.58 18.61
N VAL A 281 -2.50 8.73 17.36
CA VAL A 281 -3.85 8.36 16.89
C VAL A 281 -4.10 6.87 17.10
N ALA A 282 -3.19 6.01 16.67
CA ALA A 282 -3.32 4.57 16.78
C ALA A 282 -3.44 4.11 18.23
N LEU A 283 -2.58 4.61 19.13
CA LEU A 283 -2.62 4.25 20.56
C LEU A 283 -3.89 4.76 21.25
N THR A 284 -4.33 5.98 20.89
CA THR A 284 -5.58 6.53 21.44
C THR A 284 -6.79 5.71 21.00
N ALA A 285 -6.83 5.31 19.73
CA ALA A 285 -7.91 4.50 19.16
C ALA A 285 -8.02 3.10 19.83
N THR A 286 -6.89 2.55 20.29
CA THR A 286 -6.87 1.28 21.03
C THR A 286 -7.17 1.43 22.52
N GLY A 287 -7.52 2.63 22.99
CA GLY A 287 -7.91 2.89 24.38
C GLY A 287 -6.74 2.98 25.37
N VAL A 288 -5.51 3.20 24.89
CA VAL A 288 -4.35 3.45 25.75
C VAL A 288 -4.57 4.77 26.50
N PRO A 289 -4.36 4.84 27.83
CA PRO A 289 -4.52 6.07 28.61
C PRO A 289 -3.66 7.22 28.06
N ALA A 290 -4.20 8.44 28.03
CA ALA A 290 -3.54 9.61 27.46
C ALA A 290 -2.13 9.87 28.01
N GLU A 291 -1.94 9.72 29.32
CA GLU A 291 -0.61 9.86 29.96
C GLU A 291 0.39 8.83 29.42
N THR A 292 -0.06 7.59 29.17
CA THR A 292 0.80 6.53 28.59
C THR A 292 1.12 6.84 27.13
N VAL A 293 0.14 7.35 26.36
CA VAL A 293 0.35 7.82 24.99
C VAL A 293 1.41 8.93 24.94
N ASP A 294 1.32 9.90 25.87
CA ASP A 294 2.28 11.00 25.95
C ASP A 294 3.70 10.50 26.27
N VAL A 295 3.82 9.59 27.24
CA VAL A 295 5.12 8.94 27.56
C VAL A 295 5.69 8.20 26.37
N TYR A 296 4.87 7.41 25.65
CA TYR A 296 5.30 6.69 24.45
C TYR A 296 5.75 7.63 23.34
N CYS A 297 4.93 8.65 23.00
CA CYS A 297 5.27 9.62 21.96
C CYS A 297 6.54 10.42 22.30
N LYS A 298 6.76 10.73 23.58
CA LYS A 298 8.01 11.36 24.04
C LYS A 298 9.21 10.43 23.80
N ALA A 299 9.11 9.17 24.22
CA ALA A 299 10.15 8.17 24.02
C ALA A 299 10.47 7.97 22.52
N LEU A 300 9.43 7.86 21.70
CA LEU A 300 9.57 7.74 20.25
C LEU A 300 10.24 8.99 19.64
N SER A 301 9.88 10.19 20.10
CA SER A 301 10.53 11.43 19.66
C SER A 301 12.03 11.46 19.99
N GLU A 302 12.41 11.05 21.20
CA GLU A 302 13.82 10.99 21.61
C GLU A 302 14.60 9.95 20.78
N VAL A 303 13.99 8.81 20.45
CA VAL A 303 14.58 7.81 19.57
C VAL A 303 14.80 8.38 18.15
N PHE A 304 13.82 9.12 17.61
CA PHE A 304 13.96 9.76 16.30
C PHE A 304 15.05 10.85 16.32
N ASP A 305 15.12 11.67 17.37
CA ASP A 305 16.14 12.72 17.50
C ASP A 305 17.55 12.15 17.56
N ALA A 306 17.75 11.10 18.34
CA ALA A 306 19.03 10.39 18.40
C ALA A 306 19.43 9.80 17.04
N CYS A 307 18.45 9.19 16.33
CA CYS A 307 18.68 8.65 14.99
C CYS A 307 19.11 9.76 14.01
N MET A 308 18.41 10.89 13.98
CA MET A 308 18.74 12.02 13.10
C MET A 308 20.09 12.65 13.44
N ALA A 309 20.45 12.69 14.73
CA ALA A 309 21.75 13.17 15.20
C ALA A 309 22.91 12.17 14.95
N GLY A 310 22.60 10.93 14.55
CA GLY A 310 23.61 9.87 14.43
C GLY A 310 24.13 9.36 15.77
N GLU A 311 23.38 9.59 16.84
CA GLU A 311 23.71 9.18 18.21
C GLU A 311 23.20 7.76 18.51
N PRO A 312 23.75 7.09 19.54
CA PRO A 312 23.19 5.82 20.01
C PRO A 312 21.72 5.98 20.43
N LEU A 313 20.87 5.06 19.96
CA LEU A 313 19.45 5.11 20.31
C LEU A 313 19.24 4.89 21.82
N PRO A 314 18.32 5.65 22.46
CA PRO A 314 17.99 5.51 23.88
C PRO A 314 17.53 4.11 24.22
N SER A 315 17.84 3.66 25.45
CA SER A 315 17.36 2.37 25.94
C SER A 315 15.85 2.41 26.21
N VAL A 316 15.11 1.49 25.60
CA VAL A 316 13.66 1.37 25.70
C VAL A 316 13.19 1.14 27.15
N GLY A 317 14.00 0.52 28.00
CA GLY A 317 13.63 0.19 29.40
C GLY A 317 13.53 1.39 30.35
N GLY A 318 14.02 2.58 29.93
CA GLY A 318 14.05 3.77 30.80
C GLY A 318 12.73 4.56 30.93
N TYR A 319 11.72 4.24 30.10
CA TYR A 319 10.50 5.06 29.98
C TYR A 319 9.31 4.59 30.84
N GLY A 320 9.41 3.45 31.54
CA GLY A 320 8.28 2.90 32.33
C GLY A 320 7.09 2.43 31.48
N LEU A 321 7.32 2.10 30.22
CA LEU A 321 6.31 1.59 29.28
C LEU A 321 5.88 0.16 29.66
N THR A 322 4.64 -0.21 29.31
CA THR A 322 4.22 -1.63 29.37
C THR A 322 5.09 -2.49 28.45
N ALA A 323 5.15 -3.79 28.70
CA ALA A 323 5.95 -4.71 27.88
C ALA A 323 5.60 -4.63 26.37
N ALA A 324 4.29 -4.51 26.05
CA ALA A 324 3.84 -4.39 24.67
C ALA A 324 4.32 -3.10 24.00
N LEU A 325 4.20 -1.95 24.67
CA LEU A 325 4.65 -0.66 24.16
C LEU A 325 6.19 -0.60 24.06
N ALA A 326 6.90 -1.18 25.03
CA ALA A 326 8.35 -1.30 24.97
C ALA A 326 8.81 -2.16 23.80
N GLN A 327 8.13 -3.26 23.51
CA GLN A 327 8.39 -4.12 22.36
C GLN A 327 8.10 -3.39 21.04
N ASN A 328 7.01 -2.63 20.96
CA ASN A 328 6.68 -1.82 19.78
C ASN A 328 7.77 -0.76 19.54
N LEU A 329 8.17 0.00 20.56
CA LEU A 329 9.24 1.00 20.45
C LEU A 329 10.57 0.36 20.03
N ALA A 330 10.90 -0.84 20.52
CA ALA A 330 12.09 -1.59 20.12
C ALA A 330 12.02 -2.01 18.64
N ALA A 331 10.83 -2.42 18.15
CA ALA A 331 10.62 -2.76 16.75
C ALA A 331 10.82 -1.53 15.83
N VAL A 332 10.26 -0.38 16.20
CA VAL A 332 10.49 0.88 15.48
C VAL A 332 11.98 1.26 15.50
N SER A 333 12.65 1.14 16.64
CA SER A 333 14.09 1.40 16.76
C SER A 333 14.94 0.51 15.85
N ALA A 334 14.54 -0.76 15.67
CA ALA A 334 15.21 -1.66 14.73
C ALA A 334 14.98 -1.23 13.25
N GLN A 335 13.78 -0.80 12.90
CA GLN A 335 13.47 -0.31 11.55
C GLN A 335 14.22 0.99 11.22
N LEU A 336 14.52 1.84 12.20
CA LEU A 336 15.36 3.03 12.02
C LEU A 336 16.79 2.74 11.56
N GLN A 337 17.22 1.48 11.52
CA GLN A 337 18.49 1.12 10.90
C GLN A 337 18.43 1.09 9.37
N THR A 338 17.22 1.06 8.77
CA THR A 338 17.06 1.08 7.32
C THR A 338 17.31 2.49 6.74
N PRO A 339 17.94 2.60 5.55
CA PRO A 339 18.12 3.87 4.87
C PRO A 339 16.80 4.61 4.64
N TYR A 340 15.75 3.88 4.27
CA TYR A 340 14.42 4.43 4.03
C TYR A 340 13.89 5.21 5.23
N LEU A 341 13.79 4.57 6.39
CA LEU A 341 13.15 5.19 7.55
C LEU A 341 14.01 6.33 8.13
N LYS A 342 15.35 6.22 8.06
CA LYS A 342 16.26 7.32 8.41
C LYS A 342 16.02 8.57 7.55
N TYR A 343 15.88 8.38 6.24
CA TYR A 343 15.58 9.47 5.32
C TYR A 343 14.20 10.04 5.59
N PHE A 344 13.20 9.17 5.73
CA PHE A 344 11.80 9.55 5.90
C PHE A 344 11.57 10.44 7.15
N ILE A 345 12.12 10.06 8.31
CA ILE A 345 11.93 10.85 9.54
C ILE A 345 12.55 12.25 9.45
N ALA A 346 13.63 12.39 8.68
CA ALA A 346 14.32 13.65 8.48
C ALA A 346 13.73 14.50 7.34
N LEU A 347 12.89 13.90 6.50
CA LEU A 347 12.28 14.59 5.36
C LEU A 347 11.30 15.67 5.84
N ASP A 348 11.55 16.93 5.43
CA ASP A 348 10.69 18.08 5.68
C ASP A 348 10.66 18.93 4.41
N VAL A 349 9.50 19.07 3.79
CA VAL A 349 9.37 19.82 2.53
C VAL A 349 9.00 21.30 2.74
N ARG A 350 8.70 21.72 3.96
CA ARG A 350 8.36 23.13 4.26
C ARG A 350 9.40 24.11 3.73
N PRO A 351 10.73 23.88 3.88
CA PRO A 351 11.75 24.78 3.34
C PRO A 351 11.78 24.86 1.80
N LEU A 352 11.17 23.91 1.12
CA LEU A 352 11.14 23.82 -0.34
C LEU A 352 9.96 24.57 -0.95
N LEU A 353 8.86 24.75 -0.21
CA LEU A 353 7.60 25.27 -0.72
C LEU A 353 7.73 26.64 -1.42
N GLY A 354 8.54 27.54 -0.87
CA GLY A 354 8.79 28.86 -1.46
C GLY A 354 9.45 28.84 -2.86
N ARG A 355 9.97 27.68 -3.29
CA ARG A 355 10.61 27.48 -4.61
C ARG A 355 9.63 27.00 -5.66
N ILE A 356 8.41 26.59 -5.28
CA ILE A 356 7.40 26.04 -6.19
C ILE A 356 6.76 27.18 -6.97
N SER A 357 6.97 27.21 -8.28
CA SER A 357 6.43 28.22 -9.18
C SER A 357 5.29 27.70 -10.08
N CYS A 358 5.13 26.39 -10.19
CA CYS A 358 4.06 25.78 -10.99
C CYS A 358 2.71 25.75 -10.25
N PRO A 359 1.59 25.54 -10.95
CA PRO A 359 0.29 25.32 -10.33
C PRO A 359 0.29 24.13 -9.35
N VAL A 360 -0.37 24.28 -8.20
CA VAL A 360 -0.50 23.26 -7.16
C VAL A 360 -1.96 23.06 -6.78
N LEU A 361 -2.44 21.84 -6.89
CA LEU A 361 -3.65 21.36 -6.23
C LEU A 361 -3.24 20.49 -5.04
N ALA A 362 -3.77 20.76 -3.86
CA ALA A 362 -3.54 19.93 -2.70
C ALA A 362 -4.84 19.65 -1.97
N PHE A 363 -5.14 18.37 -1.78
CA PHE A 363 -6.29 17.90 -1.01
C PHE A 363 -5.83 17.07 0.18
N ASN A 364 -6.60 17.15 1.28
CA ASN A 364 -6.54 16.19 2.38
C ASN A 364 -7.94 15.96 2.95
N GLY A 365 -8.21 14.76 3.42
CA GLY A 365 -9.50 14.42 4.03
C GLY A 365 -9.60 14.95 5.47
N THR A 366 -10.77 15.48 5.87
CA THR A 366 -10.96 15.93 7.27
C THR A 366 -10.95 14.78 8.28
N LYS A 367 -11.11 13.54 7.80
CA LYS A 367 -11.02 12.30 8.60
C LYS A 367 -9.75 11.50 8.29
N ASP A 368 -8.74 12.12 7.73
CA ASP A 368 -7.46 11.48 7.51
C ASP A 368 -6.76 11.20 8.85
N MET A 369 -6.54 9.92 9.16
CA MET A 369 -5.90 9.45 10.38
C MET A 369 -4.45 9.01 10.14
N GLN A 370 -3.89 9.26 8.96
CA GLN A 370 -2.50 8.95 8.61
C GLN A 370 -1.67 10.20 8.36
N VAL A 371 -2.22 11.22 7.70
CA VAL A 371 -1.58 12.51 7.50
C VAL A 371 -2.51 13.58 8.07
N GLU A 372 -2.10 14.21 9.16
CA GLU A 372 -2.89 15.23 9.87
C GLU A 372 -3.26 16.38 8.92
N PRO A 373 -4.57 16.62 8.63
CA PRO A 373 -4.94 17.53 7.55
C PRO A 373 -4.59 19.00 7.83
N TRP A 374 -4.76 19.47 9.06
CA TRP A 374 -4.72 20.89 9.33
C TRP A 374 -3.31 21.46 9.35
N SER A 375 -2.35 20.75 9.96
CA SER A 375 -0.93 21.15 9.96
C SER A 375 -0.34 21.07 8.55
N ASN A 376 -0.67 20.02 7.78
CA ASN A 376 -0.13 19.84 6.43
C ASN A 376 -0.71 20.86 5.44
N LEU A 377 -2.04 21.04 5.41
CA LEU A 377 -2.67 22.06 4.56
C LEU A 377 -2.34 23.49 5.02
N GLY A 378 -2.17 23.71 6.33
CA GLY A 378 -1.70 24.99 6.88
C GLY A 378 -0.32 25.34 6.35
N ALA A 379 0.63 24.40 6.49
CA ALA A 379 1.99 24.58 5.99
C ALA A 379 2.04 24.87 4.47
N LEU A 380 1.17 24.21 3.68
CA LEU A 380 1.05 24.50 2.24
C LEU A 380 0.52 25.92 1.97
N ARG A 381 -0.53 26.36 2.69
CA ARG A 381 -1.09 27.70 2.50
C ARG A 381 -0.08 28.79 2.82
N ASP A 382 0.68 28.57 3.88
CA ASP A 382 1.67 29.55 4.37
C ASP A 382 2.97 29.54 3.57
N GLY A 383 3.41 28.36 3.08
CA GLY A 383 4.69 28.18 2.42
C GLY A 383 4.68 28.36 0.91
N LEU A 384 3.56 28.08 0.24
CA LEU A 384 3.47 28.22 -1.21
C LEU A 384 3.40 29.70 -1.63
N PRO A 385 4.13 30.11 -2.68
CA PRO A 385 4.03 31.47 -3.23
C PRO A 385 2.60 31.82 -3.65
N ASP A 386 2.28 33.12 -3.64
CA ASP A 386 1.01 33.61 -4.19
C ASP A 386 1.06 33.56 -5.72
N ASN A 387 0.72 32.39 -6.27
CA ASN A 387 0.46 32.22 -7.68
C ASN A 387 -1.05 31.99 -7.90
N ALA A 388 -1.53 32.37 -9.08
CA ALA A 388 -2.96 32.40 -9.39
C ALA A 388 -3.63 31.01 -9.39
N ARG A 389 -2.87 29.91 -9.28
CA ARG A 389 -3.37 28.52 -9.42
C ARG A 389 -3.01 27.62 -8.23
N LYS A 390 -2.89 28.21 -7.07
CA LYS A 390 -2.73 27.48 -5.82
C LYS A 390 -4.14 27.17 -5.26
N GLN A 391 -4.49 25.90 -5.13
CA GLN A 391 -5.72 25.45 -4.45
C GLN A 391 -5.35 24.42 -3.39
N VAL A 392 -5.62 24.75 -2.13
CA VAL A 392 -5.32 23.93 -0.95
C VAL A 392 -6.61 23.77 -0.15
N GLU A 393 -7.18 22.55 -0.15
CA GLU A 393 -8.53 22.33 0.36
C GLU A 393 -8.60 21.07 1.24
N ALA A 394 -9.29 21.15 2.38
CA ALA A 394 -9.71 20.00 3.15
C ALA A 394 -11.04 19.48 2.60
N ILE A 395 -11.12 18.20 2.29
CA ILE A 395 -12.34 17.56 1.79
C ILE A 395 -13.09 16.95 2.97
N GLU A 396 -14.30 17.43 3.17
CA GLU A 396 -15.10 17.07 4.34
C GLU A 396 -15.54 15.59 4.31
N GLY A 397 -15.38 14.91 5.44
CA GLY A 397 -15.92 13.57 5.66
C GLY A 397 -15.15 12.42 5.04
N VAL A 398 -14.06 12.68 4.30
CA VAL A 398 -13.26 11.62 3.66
C VAL A 398 -12.01 11.28 4.46
N ASN A 399 -11.59 10.01 4.36
CA ASN A 399 -10.39 9.45 5.01
C ASN A 399 -9.11 9.69 4.18
N HIS A 400 -8.02 9.03 4.55
CA HIS A 400 -6.73 9.11 3.85
C HIS A 400 -6.78 8.66 2.38
N LEU A 401 -7.62 7.68 2.04
CA LEU A 401 -7.84 7.21 0.67
C LEU A 401 -8.89 8.02 -0.09
N PHE A 402 -9.37 9.13 0.48
CA PHE A 402 -10.45 9.95 -0.07
C PHE A 402 -11.77 9.20 -0.23
N GLN A 403 -12.07 8.27 0.65
CA GLN A 403 -13.37 7.60 0.77
C GLN A 403 -14.21 8.27 1.86
N HIS A 404 -15.52 8.41 1.67
CA HIS A 404 -16.39 8.77 2.76
C HIS A 404 -16.31 7.71 3.87
N SER A 405 -16.02 8.15 5.08
CA SER A 405 -15.79 7.26 6.21
C SER A 405 -16.47 7.76 7.48
N ARG A 406 -16.66 6.88 8.43
CA ARG A 406 -17.20 7.23 9.73
C ARG A 406 -16.12 7.72 10.70
N THR A 407 -15.04 6.96 10.83
CA THR A 407 -13.94 7.24 11.77
C THR A 407 -12.67 7.70 11.07
N GLY A 408 -12.45 7.29 9.82
CA GLY A 408 -11.22 7.51 9.07
C GLY A 408 -10.13 6.48 9.35
N MET A 409 -10.38 5.53 10.26
CA MET A 409 -9.43 4.49 10.61
C MET A 409 -9.28 3.44 9.50
N VAL A 410 -8.11 2.82 9.43
CA VAL A 410 -7.73 1.85 8.38
C VAL A 410 -8.62 0.60 8.38
N ASP A 411 -9.18 0.22 9.52
CA ASP A 411 -10.07 -0.93 9.64
C ASP A 411 -11.41 -0.75 8.88
N GLU A 412 -11.82 0.48 8.60
CA GLU A 412 -13.00 0.77 7.77
C GLU A 412 -12.76 0.54 6.27
N TYR A 413 -11.53 0.59 5.78
CA TYR A 413 -11.22 0.55 4.33
C TYR A 413 -11.76 -0.71 3.65
N ARG A 414 -11.73 -1.83 4.33
CA ARG A 414 -12.26 -3.08 3.81
C ARG A 414 -13.76 -3.02 3.56
N GLU A 415 -14.50 -2.41 4.50
CA GLU A 415 -15.97 -2.37 4.50
C GLU A 415 -16.54 -1.31 3.57
N ILE A 416 -15.78 -0.27 3.26
CA ILE A 416 -16.17 0.80 2.35
C ILE A 416 -16.12 0.28 0.92
N GLU A 417 -17.21 0.41 0.15
CA GLU A 417 -17.26 0.01 -1.26
C GLU A 417 -16.73 1.10 -2.20
N GLU A 418 -16.83 2.38 -1.78
CA GLU A 418 -16.32 3.54 -2.50
C GLU A 418 -14.80 3.54 -2.51
N THR A 419 -14.18 3.72 -3.69
CA THR A 419 -12.71 3.80 -3.82
C THR A 419 -12.22 5.24 -3.72
N ILE A 420 -12.88 6.19 -4.39
CA ILE A 420 -12.61 7.63 -4.31
C ILE A 420 -13.96 8.36 -4.31
N ALA A 421 -14.15 9.29 -3.40
CA ALA A 421 -15.35 10.13 -3.37
C ALA A 421 -15.52 10.89 -4.70
N PRO A 422 -16.70 10.85 -5.33
CA PRO A 422 -16.92 11.43 -6.66
C PRO A 422 -16.56 12.92 -6.74
N GLU A 423 -16.81 13.69 -5.70
CA GLU A 423 -16.47 15.11 -5.65
C GLU A 423 -14.97 15.38 -5.65
N VAL A 424 -14.14 14.46 -5.15
CA VAL A 424 -12.68 14.55 -5.22
C VAL A 424 -12.23 14.41 -6.66
N LEU A 425 -12.75 13.39 -7.38
CA LEU A 425 -12.48 13.20 -8.81
C LEU A 425 -12.92 14.40 -9.62
N ASP A 426 -14.15 14.89 -9.40
CA ASP A 426 -14.71 16.03 -10.11
C ASP A 426 -13.90 17.33 -9.90
N LYS A 427 -13.49 17.60 -8.67
CA LYS A 427 -12.68 18.78 -8.34
C LYS A 427 -11.29 18.69 -9.01
N MET A 428 -10.67 17.53 -8.96
CA MET A 428 -9.35 17.29 -9.57
C MET A 428 -9.41 17.43 -11.09
N VAL A 429 -10.38 16.80 -11.75
CA VAL A 429 -10.58 16.91 -13.20
C VAL A 429 -10.80 18.37 -13.60
N ARG A 430 -11.72 19.09 -12.95
CA ARG A 430 -11.99 20.51 -13.24
C ARG A 430 -10.77 21.37 -13.10
N TRP A 431 -9.98 21.18 -12.03
CA TRP A 431 -8.77 21.94 -11.81
C TRP A 431 -7.72 21.68 -12.89
N LEU A 432 -7.52 20.41 -13.26
CA LEU A 432 -6.55 20.02 -14.31
C LEU A 432 -6.92 20.58 -15.67
N LEU A 433 -8.21 20.57 -16.05
CA LEU A 433 -8.68 21.17 -17.30
C LEU A 433 -8.53 22.69 -17.35
N CYS A 434 -8.49 23.36 -16.18
CA CYS A 434 -8.19 24.79 -16.11
C CYS A 434 -6.69 25.10 -16.11
N CYS A 435 -5.82 24.09 -16.05
CA CYS A 435 -4.36 24.26 -16.14
C CYS A 435 -3.83 24.33 -17.58
N GLU A 436 -4.72 24.32 -18.58
CA GLU A 436 -4.37 24.48 -20.02
C GLU A 436 -3.81 25.87 -20.38
#